data_67b4a7ace79080ee1160450a75e46936
#
_entry.id   67b4a7ace79080ee1160450a75e46936
#
_cell.length_a   1.000
_cell.length_b   1.000
_cell.length_c   1.000
_cell.angle_alpha   90.00
_cell.angle_beta   90.00
_cell.angle_gamma   90.00
#
_symmetry.space_group_name_H-M   'P 1'
#
loop_
_entity.id
_entity.type
_entity.pdbx_description
1 polymer ?
#
loop_
_entity_poly.entity_id
_entity_poly.type
_entity_poly.pdbx_seq_one_letter_code
_entity_poly.pdbx_strand_id
1 'polypeptide(L)' 'MGGKTDIVKGRIKEAAGALTGNDKLRTEGKADQSVGKAKQNAKKVATAIKKAVSKAFE' A
#
# COMPACT_ATOMS: atom_id res chain seq x y z
N MET A 1 -9.85 -0.48 -0.34
CA MET A 1 -9.69 -0.85 1.06
C MET A 1 -8.34 -1.42 1.41
N GLY A 2 -7.76 -2.25 0.58
CA GLY A 2 -6.52 -2.95 0.92
C GLY A 2 -5.30 -2.07 1.12
N GLY A 3 -5.11 -1.03 0.30
CA GLY A 3 -3.88 -0.24 0.32
C GLY A 3 -3.62 0.46 1.66
N LYS A 4 -4.59 1.21 2.16
CA LYS A 4 -4.45 1.94 3.41
C LYS A 4 -4.34 1.00 4.61
N THR A 5 -5.14 -0.06 4.65
CA THR A 5 -5.12 -1.07 5.70
C THR A 5 -3.77 -1.79 5.72
N ASP A 6 -3.24 -2.14 4.54
CA ASP A 6 -1.95 -2.80 4.42
C ASP A 6 -0.81 -1.91 4.95
N ILE A 7 -0.87 -0.62 4.65
CA ILE A 7 0.15 0.34 5.14
C ILE A 7 0.10 0.42 6.66
N VAL A 8 -1.08 0.55 7.25
CA VAL A 8 -1.24 0.63 8.71
C VAL A 8 -0.76 -0.65 9.38
N LYS A 9 -1.18 -1.80 8.87
CA LYS A 9 -0.72 -3.11 9.39
C LYS A 9 0.81 -3.23 9.28
N GLY A 10 1.37 -2.81 8.16
CA GLY A 10 2.80 -2.85 7.93
C GLY A 10 3.57 -1.99 8.93
N ARG A 11 3.07 -0.79 9.22
CA ARG A 11 3.69 0.08 10.21
C ARG A 11 3.65 -0.50 11.61
N ILE A 12 2.55 -1.12 11.98
CA ILE A 12 2.40 -1.79 13.28
C ILE A 12 3.40 -2.96 13.39
N LYS A 13 3.49 -3.79 12.36
CA LYS A 13 4.44 -4.91 12.32
C LYS A 13 5.89 -4.42 12.39
N GLU A 14 6.21 -3.40 11.62
CA GLU A 14 7.56 -2.83 11.60
C GLU A 14 7.94 -2.30 12.97
N ALA A 15 7.06 -1.53 13.61
CA ALA A 15 7.29 -0.97 14.93
C ALA A 15 7.42 -2.08 15.98
N ALA A 16 6.54 -3.07 15.97
CA ALA A 16 6.61 -4.20 16.90
C ALA A 16 7.90 -4.99 16.68
N GLY A 17 8.30 -5.22 15.43
CA GLY A 17 9.54 -5.88 15.10
C GLY A 17 10.76 -5.13 15.61
N ALA A 18 10.77 -3.80 15.46
CA ALA A 18 11.85 -2.96 15.95
C ALA A 18 11.96 -2.99 17.47
N LEU A 19 10.83 -2.92 18.18
CA LEU A 19 10.79 -2.93 19.64
C LEU A 19 11.23 -4.26 20.25
N THR A 20 10.92 -5.37 19.58
CA THR A 20 11.23 -6.70 20.08
C THR A 20 12.51 -7.30 19.49
N GLY A 21 13.14 -6.60 18.57
CA GLY A 21 14.32 -7.11 17.87
C GLY A 21 14.00 -8.23 16.89
N ASN A 22 12.75 -8.31 16.43
CA ASN A 22 12.32 -9.33 15.48
C ASN A 22 12.43 -8.81 14.04
N ASP A 23 13.57 -9.10 13.41
CA ASP A 23 13.88 -8.62 12.05
C ASP A 23 12.89 -9.16 11.00
N LYS A 24 12.41 -10.37 11.16
CA LYS A 24 11.45 -10.98 10.25
C LYS A 24 10.13 -10.19 10.25
N LEU A 25 9.61 -9.90 11.42
CA LEU A 25 8.38 -9.13 11.59
C LEU A 25 8.53 -7.71 11.02
N ARG A 26 9.69 -7.12 11.25
CA ARG A 26 10.02 -5.79 10.74
C ARG A 26 10.05 -5.79 9.21
N THR A 27 10.66 -6.80 8.60
CA THR A 27 10.71 -6.96 7.14
C THR A 27 9.31 -7.19 6.56
N GLU A 28 8.49 -8.03 7.21
CA GLU A 28 7.11 -8.23 6.81
C GLU A 28 6.31 -6.93 6.83
N GLY A 29 6.51 -6.11 7.86
CA GLY A 29 5.88 -4.81 7.95
C GLY A 29 6.24 -3.89 6.81
N LYS A 30 7.51 -3.87 6.42
CA LYS A 30 7.96 -3.08 5.26
C LYS A 30 7.36 -3.59 3.96
N ALA A 31 7.28 -4.91 3.80
CA ALA A 31 6.67 -5.53 2.62
C ALA A 31 5.19 -5.16 2.52
N ASP A 32 4.44 -5.22 3.62
CA ASP A 32 3.03 -4.84 3.66
C ASP A 32 2.83 -3.38 3.25
N GLN A 33 3.71 -2.48 3.69
CA GLN A 33 3.67 -1.07 3.32
C GLN A 33 3.89 -0.89 1.81
N SER A 34 4.86 -1.61 1.25
CA SER A 34 5.14 -1.57 -0.19
C SER A 34 3.95 -2.06 -1.00
N VAL A 35 3.33 -3.17 -0.59
CA VAL A 35 2.13 -3.71 -1.24
C VAL A 35 0.98 -2.70 -1.15
N GLY A 36 0.76 -2.11 0.02
CA GLY A 36 -0.28 -1.12 0.21
C GLY A 36 -0.09 0.10 -0.68
N LYS A 37 1.13 0.61 -0.79
CA LYS A 37 1.45 1.73 -1.67
C LYS A 37 1.22 1.38 -3.14
N ALA A 38 1.63 0.18 -3.55
CA ALA A 38 1.41 -0.29 -4.92
C ALA A 38 -0.07 -0.37 -5.26
N LYS A 39 -0.89 -0.87 -4.33
CA LYS A 39 -2.35 -0.92 -4.50
C LYS A 39 -2.95 0.47 -4.65
N GLN A 40 -2.52 1.44 -3.84
CA GLN A 40 -2.99 2.81 -3.93
C GLN A 40 -2.60 3.45 -5.26
N ASN A 41 -1.37 3.24 -5.72
CA ASN A 41 -0.90 3.77 -7.00
C ASN A 41 -1.66 3.18 -8.17
N ALA A 42 -1.88 1.87 -8.16
CA ALA A 42 -2.65 1.19 -9.21
C ALA A 42 -4.07 1.74 -9.30
N LYS A 43 -4.70 2.00 -8.16
CA LYS A 43 -6.04 2.58 -8.10
C LYS A 43 -6.07 3.99 -8.67
N LYS A 44 -5.07 4.81 -8.36
CA LYS A 44 -4.96 6.17 -8.90
C LYS A 44 -4.79 6.16 -10.40
N VAL A 45 -3.93 5.28 -10.91
CA VAL A 45 -3.69 5.14 -12.36
C VAL A 45 -4.96 4.69 -13.07
N ALA A 46 -5.65 3.69 -12.54
CA ALA A 46 -6.91 3.20 -13.10
C ALA A 46 -7.97 4.30 -13.17
N THR A 47 -8.08 5.11 -12.11
CA THR A 47 -9.01 6.24 -12.07
C THR A 47 -8.65 7.29 -13.12
N ALA A 48 -7.36 7.60 -13.26
CA ALA A 48 -6.89 8.58 -14.24
C ALA A 48 -7.19 8.10 -15.67
N ILE A 49 -6.96 6.82 -15.96
CA ILE A 49 -7.27 6.24 -17.27
C ILE A 49 -8.76 6.31 -17.56
N LYS A 50 -9.60 5.96 -16.60
CA LYS A 50 -11.06 6.03 -16.75
C LYS A 50 -11.52 7.45 -17.08
N LYS A 51 -10.98 8.45 -16.39
CA LYS A 51 -11.32 9.85 -16.65
C LYS A 51 -10.89 10.27 -18.05
N ALA A 52 -9.69 9.89 -18.47
CA ALA A 52 -9.18 10.23 -19.80
C ALA A 52 -10.03 9.59 -20.90
N VAL A 53 -10.40 8.32 -20.75
CA VAL A 53 -11.24 7.60 -21.71
C VAL A 53 -12.63 8.23 -21.77
N SER A 54 -13.25 8.53 -20.64
CA SER A 54 -14.55 9.19 -20.61
C SER A 54 -14.54 10.53 -21.35
N LYS A 55 -13.50 11.33 -21.14
CA LYS A 55 -13.35 12.61 -21.83
C LYS A 55 -13.19 12.44 -23.34
N ALA A 56 -12.45 11.42 -23.77
CA ALA A 56 -12.23 11.14 -25.18
C ALA A 56 -13.52 10.79 -25.92
N PHE A 57 -14.49 10.22 -25.23
CA PHE A 57 -15.77 9.81 -25.82
C PHE A 57 -16.91 10.81 -25.62
N GLU A 58 -16.67 11.91 -24.96
CA GLU A 58 -17.64 13.02 -24.91
C GLU A 58 -17.63 13.75 -26.25
#